data_5569f74d0c4139c6458b157012c41b9d
#
_entry.id   5569f74d0c4139c6458b157012c41b9d
#
_cell.length_a   1.000
_cell.length_b   1.000
_cell.length_c   1.000
_cell.angle_alpha   90.00
_cell.angle_beta   90.00
_cell.angle_gamma   90.00
#
_symmetry.space_group_name_H-M   'P 1'
#
loop_
_entity.id
_entity.type
_entity.pdbx_description
1 polymer ?
#
loop_
_entity_poly.entity_id
_entity_poly.type
_entity_poly.pdbx_seq_one_letter_code
_entity_poly.pdbx_strand_id
1 'polypeptide(L)'
;MLNSISKEFLSDFSVEVTPNVYIKNKELLNSMSKQKRIFIAYIEGSYKEDIINTAKLITQDGNIPVPHIPARQIKDKSELKNFLDALKSEANVCEVLLIAGSNKKPYGEFESSIQLIETGYFNEGIKTIYFAGHPEGNVDIEESRISLDASLKLKQDFAN
;
A
#
# COMPACT_ATOMS: atom_id res chain seq x y z
N MET A 1 33.13 -4.72 -10.69
CA MET A 1 31.95 -5.25 -11.40
C MET A 1 31.04 -5.94 -10.40
N LEU A 2 29.75 -5.64 -10.39
CA LEU A 2 28.77 -6.35 -9.56
C LEU A 2 28.69 -7.81 -10.02
N ASN A 3 28.65 -8.76 -9.08
CA ASN A 3 28.46 -10.17 -9.39
C ASN A 3 27.01 -10.44 -9.84
N SER A 4 26.73 -11.66 -10.35
CA SER A 4 25.39 -12.02 -10.83
C SER A 4 24.30 -11.90 -9.77
N ILE A 5 24.58 -12.27 -8.52
CA ILE A 5 23.66 -12.20 -7.37
C ILE A 5 23.32 -10.74 -7.06
N SER A 6 24.31 -9.84 -7.07
CA SER A 6 24.05 -8.41 -6.85
C SER A 6 23.20 -7.78 -7.97
N LYS A 7 23.40 -8.24 -9.21
CA LYS A 7 22.57 -7.78 -10.35
C LYS A 7 21.13 -8.27 -10.24
N GLU A 8 20.92 -9.51 -9.87
CA GLU A 8 19.61 -10.11 -9.70
C GLU A 8 18.85 -9.41 -8.55
N PHE A 9 19.50 -9.23 -7.41
CA PHE A 9 18.92 -8.48 -6.27
C PHE A 9 18.52 -7.05 -6.66
N LEU A 10 19.38 -6.33 -7.41
CA LEU A 10 19.10 -4.97 -7.87
C LEU A 10 18.09 -4.92 -9.03
N SER A 11 17.76 -6.06 -9.63
CA SER A 11 16.76 -6.11 -10.71
C SER A 11 15.33 -6.18 -10.19
N ASP A 12 15.10 -6.67 -8.97
CA ASP A 12 13.75 -6.94 -8.45
C ASP A 12 13.46 -6.30 -7.08
N PHE A 13 14.05 -5.15 -6.80
CA PHE A 13 13.72 -4.40 -5.59
C PHE A 13 12.48 -3.52 -5.78
N SER A 14 11.81 -3.22 -4.69
CA SER A 14 10.79 -2.19 -4.59
C SER A 14 11.25 -1.05 -3.69
N VAL A 15 10.63 0.10 -3.79
CA VAL A 15 10.89 1.24 -2.90
C VAL A 15 9.57 1.72 -2.29
N GLU A 16 9.67 2.31 -1.11
CA GLU A 16 8.55 3.00 -0.47
C GLU A 16 8.83 4.49 -0.38
N VAL A 17 7.85 5.29 -0.69
CA VAL A 17 7.92 6.75 -0.69
C VAL A 17 6.64 7.34 -0.09
N THR A 18 6.75 8.52 0.49
CA THR A 18 5.58 9.40 0.67
C THR A 18 5.39 10.26 -0.57
N PRO A 19 4.23 10.89 -0.81
CA PRO A 19 4.01 11.82 -1.92
C PRO A 19 5.10 12.88 -2.02
N ASN A 20 5.44 13.51 -0.91
CA ASN A 20 6.48 14.55 -0.86
C ASN A 20 7.88 14.01 -1.20
N VAL A 21 8.21 12.81 -0.74
CA VAL A 21 9.51 12.16 -1.05
C VAL A 21 9.59 11.83 -2.53
N TYR A 22 8.51 11.33 -3.13
CA TYR A 22 8.46 11.05 -4.56
C TYR A 22 8.75 12.28 -5.40
N ILE A 23 8.03 13.38 -5.13
CA ILE A 23 8.17 14.64 -5.88
C ILE A 23 9.60 15.19 -5.77
N LYS A 24 10.16 15.19 -4.56
CA LYS A 24 11.52 15.72 -4.31
C LYS A 24 12.64 14.91 -4.94
N ASN A 25 12.43 13.60 -5.14
CA ASN A 25 13.45 12.66 -5.63
C ASN A 25 13.09 12.07 -6.99
N LYS A 26 12.18 12.69 -7.72
CA LYS A 26 11.66 12.17 -8.99
C LYS A 26 12.77 11.85 -10.01
N GLU A 27 13.77 12.68 -10.14
CA GLU A 27 14.89 12.46 -11.07
C GLU A 27 15.70 11.21 -10.69
N LEU A 28 15.99 11.04 -9.40
CA LEU A 28 16.69 9.85 -8.90
C LEU A 28 15.87 8.59 -9.15
N LEU A 29 14.60 8.60 -8.83
CA LEU A 29 13.69 7.46 -9.03
C LEU A 29 13.55 7.13 -10.52
N ASN A 30 13.53 8.14 -11.39
CA ASN A 30 13.48 7.97 -12.84
C ASN A 30 14.79 7.44 -13.45
N SER A 31 15.93 7.60 -12.77
CA SER A 31 17.21 7.01 -13.17
C SER A 31 17.29 5.50 -12.91
N MET A 32 16.39 4.97 -12.08
CA MET A 32 16.28 3.53 -11.85
C MET A 32 15.66 2.81 -13.05
N SER A 33 15.84 1.49 -13.11
CA SER A 33 15.16 0.68 -14.11
C SER A 33 13.64 0.82 -13.98
N LYS A 34 12.92 0.84 -15.11
CA LYS A 34 11.45 0.92 -15.14
C LYS A 34 10.80 -0.39 -14.66
N GLN A 35 9.48 -0.37 -14.55
CA GLN A 35 8.67 -1.50 -14.06
C GLN A 35 8.95 -1.86 -12.58
N LYS A 36 9.41 -0.90 -11.79
CA LYS A 36 9.57 -1.08 -10.33
C LYS A 36 8.26 -0.82 -9.60
N ARG A 37 8.01 -1.63 -8.57
CA ARG A 37 6.93 -1.35 -7.63
C ARG A 37 7.36 -0.23 -6.69
N ILE A 38 6.56 0.84 -6.68
CA ILE A 38 6.75 1.99 -5.81
C ILE A 38 5.57 2.04 -4.85
N PHE A 39 5.82 1.64 -3.61
CA PHE A 39 4.84 1.71 -2.54
C PHE A 39 4.65 3.17 -2.12
N ILE A 40 3.39 3.61 -2.01
CA ILE A 40 3.06 4.98 -1.64
C ILE A 40 2.52 4.96 -0.22
N ALA A 41 3.35 5.36 0.73
CA ALA A 41 2.98 5.41 2.13
C ALA A 41 1.89 6.47 2.37
N TYR A 42 0.78 6.03 2.98
CA TYR A 42 -0.29 6.89 3.43
C TYR A 42 -0.12 7.12 4.93
N ILE A 43 0.58 8.19 5.27
CA ILE A 43 0.85 8.56 6.67
C ILE A 43 -0.26 9.47 7.22
N GLU A 44 -0.30 9.65 8.55
CA GLU A 44 -1.23 10.59 9.19
C GLU A 44 -1.05 12.00 8.63
N GLY A 45 -2.16 12.66 8.32
CA GLY A 45 -2.16 13.98 7.68
C GLY A 45 -2.00 13.98 6.14
N SER A 46 -1.85 12.82 5.52
CA SER A 46 -1.89 12.72 4.04
C SER A 46 -3.32 12.89 3.53
N TYR A 47 -3.46 13.45 2.34
CA TYR A 47 -4.72 13.52 1.60
C TYR A 47 -4.79 12.42 0.54
N LYS A 48 -5.98 11.88 0.30
CA LYS A 48 -6.21 10.86 -0.74
C LYS A 48 -5.82 11.35 -2.13
N GLU A 49 -6.08 12.61 -2.39
CA GLU A 49 -5.71 13.30 -3.63
C GLU A 49 -4.21 13.27 -3.90
N ASP A 50 -3.38 13.43 -2.86
CA ASP A 50 -1.93 13.36 -3.00
C ASP A 50 -1.46 11.93 -3.33
N ILE A 51 -2.11 10.91 -2.75
CA ILE A 51 -1.84 9.50 -3.06
C ILE A 51 -2.22 9.21 -4.51
N ILE A 52 -3.40 9.63 -4.96
CA ILE A 52 -3.88 9.43 -6.35
C ILE A 52 -2.94 10.14 -7.33
N ASN A 53 -2.60 11.40 -7.08
CA ASN A 53 -1.70 12.16 -7.94
C ASN A 53 -0.30 11.53 -8.00
N THR A 54 0.23 11.05 -6.88
CA THR A 54 1.52 10.36 -6.85
C THR A 54 1.47 9.05 -7.63
N ALA A 55 0.42 8.26 -7.46
CA ALA A 55 0.21 7.03 -8.22
C ALA A 55 0.18 7.30 -9.74
N LYS A 56 -0.51 8.37 -10.15
CA LYS A 56 -0.57 8.81 -11.55
C LYS A 56 0.82 9.17 -12.11
N LEU A 57 1.61 9.92 -11.34
CA LEU A 57 2.98 10.26 -11.73
C LEU A 57 3.86 9.02 -11.86
N ILE A 58 3.77 8.08 -10.91
CA ILE A 58 4.52 6.82 -10.95
C ILE A 58 4.18 6.00 -12.20
N THR A 59 2.90 5.91 -12.55
CA THR A 59 2.45 5.24 -13.79
C THR A 59 2.99 5.94 -15.03
N GLN A 60 2.93 7.27 -15.10
CA GLN A 60 3.46 8.07 -16.22
C GLN A 60 4.98 7.89 -16.36
N ASP A 61 5.69 7.72 -15.26
CA ASP A 61 7.13 7.46 -15.23
C ASP A 61 7.48 6.00 -15.57
N GLY A 62 6.50 5.15 -15.91
CA GLY A 62 6.70 3.75 -16.35
C GLY A 62 6.95 2.77 -15.22
N ASN A 63 6.53 3.09 -13.99
CA ASN A 63 6.62 2.25 -12.81
C ASN A 63 5.23 1.79 -12.34
N ILE A 64 5.19 0.88 -11.38
CA ILE A 64 3.97 0.26 -10.86
C ILE A 64 3.65 0.91 -9.50
N PRO A 65 2.59 1.73 -9.41
CA PRO A 65 2.19 2.30 -8.13
C PRO A 65 1.50 1.26 -7.24
N VAL A 66 1.90 1.21 -5.98
CA VAL A 66 1.29 0.36 -4.94
C VAL A 66 0.88 1.25 -3.76
N PRO A 67 -0.28 1.91 -3.81
CA PRO A 67 -0.72 2.76 -2.71
C PRO A 67 -1.10 1.95 -1.47
N HIS A 68 -0.78 2.50 -0.29
CA HIS A 68 -1.28 2.01 0.97
C HIS A 68 -2.74 2.41 1.15
N ILE A 69 -3.56 1.48 1.62
CA ILE A 69 -4.97 1.71 1.99
C ILE A 69 -5.10 1.44 3.50
N PRO A 70 -4.99 2.49 4.33
CA PRO A 70 -5.07 2.35 5.78
C PRO A 70 -6.52 2.30 6.27
N ALA A 71 -6.96 1.17 6.80
CA ALA A 71 -8.32 0.95 7.26
C ALA A 71 -8.80 2.04 8.22
N ARG A 72 -8.01 2.36 9.24
CA ARG A 72 -8.35 3.35 10.28
C ARG A 72 -8.41 4.81 9.79
N GLN A 73 -8.08 5.07 8.52
CA GLN A 73 -8.19 6.39 7.90
C GLN A 73 -9.30 6.48 6.83
N ILE A 74 -10.07 5.40 6.66
CA ILE A 74 -11.23 5.35 5.77
C ILE A 74 -12.50 5.52 6.61
N LYS A 75 -13.33 6.48 6.22
CA LYS A 75 -14.55 6.82 6.95
C LYS A 75 -15.60 5.72 6.85
N ASP A 76 -15.92 5.31 5.63
CA ASP A 76 -17.01 4.38 5.33
C ASP A 76 -16.77 3.64 4.00
N LYS A 77 -17.67 2.71 3.67
CA LYS A 77 -17.62 1.93 2.43
C LYS A 77 -17.70 2.80 1.18
N SER A 78 -18.45 3.88 1.21
CA SER A 78 -18.59 4.79 0.06
C SER A 78 -17.26 5.50 -0.23
N GLU A 79 -16.60 6.00 0.82
CA GLU A 79 -15.29 6.63 0.68
C GLU A 79 -14.22 5.65 0.18
N LEU A 80 -14.22 4.41 0.70
CA LEU A 80 -13.33 3.36 0.21
C LEU A 80 -13.53 3.10 -1.28
N LYS A 81 -14.81 2.92 -1.69
CA LYS A 81 -15.13 2.67 -3.09
C LYS A 81 -14.68 3.81 -3.99
N ASN A 82 -15.00 5.05 -3.63
CA ASN A 82 -14.62 6.23 -4.41
C ASN A 82 -13.10 6.36 -4.53
N PHE A 83 -12.36 6.09 -3.46
CA PHE A 83 -10.90 6.13 -3.47
C PHE A 83 -10.31 5.06 -4.39
N LEU A 84 -10.81 3.81 -4.33
CA LEU A 84 -10.37 2.73 -5.21
C LEU A 84 -10.72 3.02 -6.67
N ASP A 85 -11.91 3.56 -6.95
CA ASP A 85 -12.33 3.90 -8.30
C ASP A 85 -11.46 5.02 -8.90
N ALA A 86 -11.10 6.03 -8.11
CA ALA A 86 -10.17 7.08 -8.54
C ALA A 86 -8.75 6.52 -8.80
N LEU A 87 -8.21 5.69 -7.92
CA LEU A 87 -6.92 5.03 -8.12
C LEU A 87 -6.88 4.20 -9.40
N LYS A 88 -7.94 3.45 -9.69
CA LYS A 88 -8.07 2.64 -10.91
C LYS A 88 -8.20 3.51 -12.16
N SER A 89 -9.13 4.46 -12.15
CA SER A 89 -9.49 5.23 -13.36
C SER A 89 -8.45 6.29 -13.73
N GLU A 90 -7.83 6.94 -12.73
CA GLU A 90 -6.90 8.05 -12.99
C GLU A 90 -5.43 7.61 -13.06
N ALA A 91 -5.07 6.56 -12.31
CA ALA A 91 -3.66 6.13 -12.17
C ALA A 91 -3.40 4.69 -12.62
N ASN A 92 -4.39 3.97 -13.17
CA ASN A 92 -4.29 2.57 -13.58
C ASN A 92 -3.74 1.64 -12.47
N VAL A 93 -4.06 1.95 -11.21
CA VAL A 93 -3.63 1.15 -10.07
C VAL A 93 -4.30 -0.22 -10.13
N CYS A 94 -3.50 -1.28 -10.10
CA CYS A 94 -3.95 -2.66 -10.01
C CYS A 94 -3.29 -3.44 -8.87
N GLU A 95 -2.44 -2.82 -8.10
CA GLU A 95 -1.77 -3.39 -6.92
C GLU A 95 -1.94 -2.44 -5.73
N VAL A 96 -2.26 -2.97 -4.54
CA VAL A 96 -2.44 -2.16 -3.32
C VAL A 96 -1.84 -2.86 -2.11
N LEU A 97 -1.42 -2.09 -1.11
CA LEU A 97 -1.02 -2.62 0.20
C LEU A 97 -2.08 -2.25 1.24
N LEU A 98 -2.72 -3.24 1.85
CA LEU A 98 -3.71 -3.04 2.89
C LEU A 98 -3.04 -3.08 4.27
N ILE A 99 -3.26 -2.01 5.04
CA ILE A 99 -2.73 -1.86 6.40
C ILE A 99 -3.86 -1.46 7.36
N ALA A 100 -3.68 -1.69 8.64
CA ALA A 100 -4.60 -1.16 9.65
C ALA A 100 -4.49 0.38 9.75
N GLY A 101 -3.27 0.92 9.64
CA GLY A 101 -2.96 2.32 9.88
C GLY A 101 -2.49 2.57 11.31
N SER A 102 -1.75 3.67 11.53
CA SER A 102 -1.13 4.05 12.81
C SER A 102 -2.07 4.74 13.79
N ASN A 103 -3.25 5.18 13.35
CA ASN A 103 -4.20 5.86 14.20
C ASN A 103 -4.64 4.96 15.37
N LYS A 104 -4.52 5.45 16.62
CA LYS A 104 -4.97 4.71 17.80
C LYS A 104 -6.47 4.42 17.79
N LYS A 105 -7.26 5.35 17.25
CA LYS A 105 -8.71 5.19 17.06
C LYS A 105 -9.03 5.28 15.57
N PRO A 106 -9.92 4.43 15.06
CA PRO A 106 -10.41 4.55 13.69
C PRO A 106 -11.09 5.91 13.47
N TYR A 107 -10.87 6.49 12.31
CA TYR A 107 -11.60 7.68 11.86
C TYR A 107 -13.05 7.35 11.49
N GLY A 108 -13.28 6.13 11.00
CA GLY A 108 -14.55 5.65 10.52
C GLY A 108 -14.89 4.23 11.00
N GLU A 109 -15.50 3.44 10.12
CA GLU A 109 -16.06 2.13 10.45
C GLU A 109 -15.05 0.97 10.38
N PHE A 110 -13.82 1.20 9.86
CA PHE A 110 -12.84 0.14 9.66
C PHE A 110 -11.71 0.21 10.69
N GLU A 111 -11.47 -0.89 11.39
CA GLU A 111 -10.38 -1.03 12.37
C GLU A 111 -9.19 -1.85 11.83
N SER A 112 -9.44 -2.73 10.85
CA SER A 112 -8.42 -3.66 10.34
C SER A 112 -8.47 -3.79 8.81
N SER A 113 -7.33 -4.21 8.24
CA SER A 113 -7.22 -4.48 6.80
C SER A 113 -8.15 -5.60 6.31
N ILE A 114 -8.52 -6.55 7.17
CA ILE A 114 -9.47 -7.61 6.83
C ILE A 114 -10.85 -7.05 6.52
N GLN A 115 -11.34 -6.11 7.33
CA GLN A 115 -12.65 -5.48 7.10
C GLN A 115 -12.71 -4.74 5.75
N LEU A 116 -11.57 -4.20 5.26
CA LEU A 116 -11.52 -3.62 3.92
C LEU A 116 -11.79 -4.67 2.84
N ILE A 117 -11.19 -5.88 2.96
CA ILE A 117 -11.37 -6.95 1.99
C ILE A 117 -12.80 -7.49 2.00
N GLU A 118 -13.38 -7.64 3.19
CA GLU A 118 -14.76 -8.11 3.37
C GLU A 118 -15.81 -7.25 2.65
N THR A 119 -15.44 -6.02 2.26
CA THR A 119 -16.31 -5.18 1.41
C THR A 119 -16.50 -5.74 -0.01
N GLY A 120 -15.59 -6.58 -0.50
CA GLY A 120 -15.59 -7.12 -1.86
C GLY A 120 -15.14 -6.14 -2.95
N TYR A 121 -14.83 -4.88 -2.63
CA TYR A 121 -14.51 -3.83 -3.62
C TYR A 121 -13.17 -4.02 -4.34
N PHE A 122 -12.31 -4.89 -3.79
CA PHE A 122 -11.00 -5.20 -4.40
C PHE A 122 -11.09 -6.26 -5.51
N ASN A 123 -12.21 -6.97 -5.63
CA ASN A 123 -12.40 -8.01 -6.64
C ASN A 123 -12.46 -7.46 -8.08
N GLU A 124 -12.71 -6.16 -8.24
CA GLU A 124 -12.82 -5.51 -9.54
C GLU A 124 -11.61 -4.62 -9.81
N GLY A 125 -10.73 -5.07 -10.71
CA GLY A 125 -9.60 -4.27 -11.21
C GLY A 125 -8.34 -4.29 -10.37
N ILE A 126 -8.35 -4.72 -9.10
CA ILE A 126 -7.16 -4.96 -8.30
C ILE A 126 -6.71 -6.40 -8.54
N LYS A 127 -5.45 -6.56 -8.97
CA LYS A 127 -4.85 -7.86 -9.31
C LYS A 127 -4.02 -8.44 -8.18
N THR A 128 -3.42 -7.57 -7.37
CA THR A 128 -2.53 -7.97 -6.29
C THR A 128 -2.82 -7.15 -5.04
N ILE A 129 -2.99 -7.85 -3.94
CA ILE A 129 -3.16 -7.27 -2.61
C ILE A 129 -1.98 -7.68 -1.75
N TYR A 130 -1.25 -6.70 -1.23
CA TYR A 130 -0.20 -6.90 -0.25
C TYR A 130 -0.76 -6.66 1.15
N PHE A 131 -0.20 -7.34 2.13
CA PHE A 131 -0.50 -7.15 3.54
C PHE A 131 0.77 -6.83 4.31
N ALA A 132 0.68 -5.89 5.24
CA ALA A 132 1.72 -5.71 6.23
C ALA A 132 1.71 -6.93 7.17
N GLY A 133 2.84 -7.64 7.22
CA GLY A 133 3.16 -8.60 8.27
C GLY A 133 4.00 -7.87 9.32
N HIS A 134 3.97 -8.29 10.54
CA HIS A 134 4.85 -7.78 11.60
C HIS A 134 5.38 -9.00 12.37
N PRO A 135 6.24 -9.84 11.76
CA PRO A 135 6.68 -11.10 12.37
C PRO A 135 7.46 -10.87 13.66
N GLU A 136 8.07 -9.69 13.82
CA GLU A 136 8.84 -9.28 14.99
C GLU A 136 7.99 -8.53 16.04
N GLY A 137 6.70 -8.34 15.78
CA GLY A 137 5.81 -7.49 16.56
C GLY A 137 5.77 -6.05 16.03
N ASN A 138 4.84 -5.26 16.56
CA ASN A 138 4.73 -3.84 16.26
C ASN A 138 4.55 -3.09 17.58
N VAL A 139 5.51 -2.22 17.91
CA VAL A 139 5.53 -1.45 19.16
C VAL A 139 4.37 -0.46 19.28
N ASP A 140 3.76 -0.06 18.17
CA ASP A 140 2.60 0.83 18.15
C ASP A 140 1.28 0.10 18.41
N ILE A 141 1.30 -1.24 18.43
CA ILE A 141 0.17 -2.09 18.72
C ILE A 141 0.41 -2.71 20.11
N GLU A 142 -0.24 -2.21 21.13
CA GLU A 142 -0.18 -2.74 22.51
C GLU A 142 -0.77 -4.17 22.65
N GLU A 143 -1.19 -4.77 21.54
CA GLU A 143 -1.78 -6.08 21.53
C GLU A 143 -0.71 -7.19 21.61
N SER A 144 -1.07 -8.23 22.35
CA SER A 144 -0.22 -9.39 22.55
C SER A 144 0.24 -10.02 21.23
N ARG A 145 1.41 -10.66 21.22
CA ARG A 145 1.94 -11.46 20.10
C ARG A 145 0.88 -12.39 19.48
N ILE A 146 -0.03 -12.89 20.32
CA ILE A 146 -1.13 -13.79 19.92
C ILE A 146 -2.08 -13.12 18.93
N SER A 147 -2.36 -11.82 19.06
CA SER A 147 -3.25 -11.10 18.14
C SER A 147 -2.60 -10.81 16.79
N LEU A 148 -1.28 -10.58 16.77
CA LEU A 148 -0.52 -10.40 15.53
C LEU A 148 -0.42 -11.70 14.74
N ASP A 149 -0.14 -12.82 15.40
CA ASP A 149 -0.09 -14.16 14.79
C ASP A 149 -1.47 -14.56 14.25
N ALA A 150 -2.54 -14.30 15.01
CA ALA A 150 -3.91 -14.56 14.56
C ALA A 150 -4.28 -13.70 13.34
N SER A 151 -3.90 -12.42 13.34
CA SER A 151 -4.12 -11.52 12.21
C SER A 151 -3.35 -11.98 10.96
N LEU A 152 -2.10 -12.41 11.12
CA LEU A 152 -1.30 -12.94 10.01
C LEU A 152 -1.90 -14.22 9.45
N LYS A 153 -2.34 -15.12 10.31
CA LYS A 153 -3.01 -16.35 9.89
C LYS A 153 -4.31 -16.08 9.12
N LEU A 154 -5.16 -15.16 9.60
CA LEU A 154 -6.37 -14.76 8.88
C LEU A 154 -6.04 -14.20 7.49
N LYS A 155 -4.99 -13.40 7.36
CA LYS A 155 -4.54 -12.89 6.05
C LYS A 155 -4.07 -14.01 5.12
N GLN A 156 -3.35 -15.00 5.65
CA GLN A 156 -2.91 -16.18 4.90
C GLN A 156 -4.10 -17.05 4.47
N ASP A 157 -5.05 -17.31 5.38
CA ASP A 157 -6.25 -18.09 5.09
C ASP A 157 -7.13 -17.41 4.02
N PHE A 158 -7.11 -16.08 3.97
CA PHE A 158 -7.82 -15.31 2.95
C PHE A 158 -7.12 -15.34 1.58
N ALA A 159 -5.81 -15.55 1.56
CA ALA A 159 -5.00 -15.59 0.34
C ALA A 159 -5.03 -16.96 -0.38
N ASN A 160 -5.53 -18.01 0.28
CA ASN A 160 -5.67 -19.37 -0.25
C ASN A 160 -7.10 -19.64 -0.75
#